data_1e6426f5f9dafbeb1aff5b0680ca1a59
#
_entry.id   1e6426f5f9dafbeb1aff5b0680ca1a59
#
_cell.length_a   1.000
_cell.length_b   1.000
_cell.length_c   1.000
_cell.angle_alpha   90.00
_cell.angle_beta   90.00
_cell.angle_gamma   90.00
#
_symmetry.space_group_name_H-M   'P 1'
#
loop_
_entity.id
_entity.type
_entity.pdbx_description
1 polymer ?
#
loop_
_entity_poly.entity_id
_entity_poly.type
_entity_poly.pdbx_seq_one_letter_code
_entity_poly.pdbx_strand_id
1 'polypeptide(L)'
;MFITRRVFTTALSLTGLAALAGFSPLHLIADAMAQSASDVTKPVSLPEMALGPANASVTITECASMTCSHCAAFNANVFPKIKSEYIDTGKVRYVFREFPLDIKAAVASMLARCIARDDAGKYFAVIDVMFKKLDEWSLPVDPLQGFLRVFATLGMSEESVETCLKDQALFDKLSADEEFAHKVLKVNATPTFFTNAERIKGAISFEEFDKRIKQLLMK
;
A
#
# COMPACT_ATOMS: atom_id res chain seq x y z
N MET A 1 -74.66 -33.75 0.51
CA MET A 1 -75.63 -32.95 1.32
C MET A 1 -75.03 -31.54 1.42
N PHE A 2 -75.67 -30.57 0.72
CA PHE A 2 -75.76 -29.13 0.83
C PHE A 2 -74.51 -28.31 1.24
N ILE A 3 -73.92 -27.56 0.26
CA ILE A 3 -74.13 -26.13 -0.10
C ILE A 3 -74.07 -25.21 1.10
N THR A 4 -73.10 -24.26 1.09
CA THR A 4 -73.41 -22.84 0.86
C THR A 4 -72.14 -21.99 0.61
N ARG A 5 -72.18 -21.29 -0.48
CA ARG A 5 -71.39 -20.12 -0.81
C ARG A 5 -71.63 -18.99 0.21
N ARG A 6 -70.65 -18.27 0.62
CA ARG A 6 -70.79 -16.83 0.87
C ARG A 6 -69.55 -16.09 0.41
N VAL A 7 -69.79 -15.28 -0.57
CA VAL A 7 -69.00 -14.17 -1.06
C VAL A 7 -68.89 -13.13 0.04
N PHE A 8 -67.70 -12.62 0.27
CA PHE A 8 -67.56 -11.29 0.85
C PHE A 8 -66.53 -10.49 0.04
N THR A 9 -67.02 -9.43 -0.45
CA THR A 9 -66.46 -8.38 -1.24
C THR A 9 -65.49 -7.47 -0.45
N THR A 10 -64.45 -7.07 -1.14
CA THR A 10 -63.80 -5.76 -1.13
C THR A 10 -63.49 -5.08 0.18
N ALA A 11 -62.19 -4.88 0.41
CA ALA A 11 -61.68 -3.59 0.87
C ALA A 11 -60.37 -3.30 0.17
N LEU A 12 -60.45 -2.47 -0.81
CA LEU A 12 -59.32 -1.79 -1.45
C LEU A 12 -58.86 -0.75 -0.47
N SER A 13 -57.69 -0.95 0.15
CA SER A 13 -57.00 0.11 0.89
C SER A 13 -55.74 0.45 0.13
N LEU A 14 -55.86 1.47 -0.73
CA LEU A 14 -54.73 2.29 -1.15
C LEU A 14 -54.27 3.09 0.08
N THR A 15 -53.10 2.81 0.57
CA THR A 15 -52.21 3.81 1.20
C THR A 15 -50.88 3.13 1.48
N GLY A 16 -49.85 3.56 0.78
CA GLY A 16 -48.50 3.11 1.06
C GLY A 16 -47.57 3.33 -0.10
N LEU A 17 -47.61 4.54 -0.68
CA LEU A 17 -46.49 5.03 -1.49
C LEU A 17 -45.36 5.30 -0.53
N ALA A 18 -44.69 4.24 -0.08
CA ALA A 18 -43.37 4.36 0.57
C ALA A 18 -42.41 4.82 -0.52
N ALA A 19 -42.04 6.10 -0.41
CA ALA A 19 -40.97 6.68 -1.15
C ALA A 19 -39.75 5.76 -1.02
N LEU A 20 -39.43 5.03 -2.05
CA LEU A 20 -38.11 4.45 -2.28
C LEU A 20 -37.19 5.64 -2.52
N ALA A 21 -36.79 6.29 -1.41
CA ALA A 21 -35.73 7.29 -1.42
C ALA A 21 -34.52 6.66 -2.10
N GLY A 22 -34.16 7.21 -3.23
CA GLY A 22 -33.23 6.68 -4.20
C GLY A 22 -31.89 6.29 -3.59
N PHE A 23 -31.70 5.00 -3.35
CA PHE A 23 -30.39 4.41 -3.27
C PHE A 23 -29.84 4.33 -4.69
N SER A 24 -29.25 5.42 -5.15
CA SER A 24 -28.53 5.41 -6.41
C SER A 24 -27.24 4.61 -6.18
N PRO A 25 -26.93 3.59 -7.00
CA PRO A 25 -25.69 2.84 -6.90
C PRO A 25 -24.46 3.75 -7.03
N LEU A 26 -24.60 4.91 -7.62
CA LEU A 26 -23.56 5.94 -7.70
C LEU A 26 -23.17 6.52 -6.33
N HIS A 27 -24.09 6.66 -5.39
CA HIS A 27 -23.76 7.11 -4.02
C HIS A 27 -22.94 6.07 -3.26
N LEU A 28 -23.30 4.79 -3.36
CA LEU A 28 -22.55 3.72 -2.69
C LEU A 28 -21.11 3.60 -3.22
N ILE A 29 -20.89 3.85 -4.50
CA ILE A 29 -19.55 3.83 -5.09
C ILE A 29 -18.76 5.07 -4.63
N ALA A 30 -19.38 6.24 -4.61
CA ALA A 30 -18.74 7.47 -4.15
C ALA A 30 -18.34 7.39 -2.66
N ASP A 31 -19.22 6.87 -1.81
CA ASP A 31 -18.96 6.69 -0.38
C ASP A 31 -17.84 5.66 -0.13
N ALA A 32 -17.82 4.56 -0.89
CA ALA A 32 -16.77 3.55 -0.80
C ALA A 32 -15.40 4.09 -1.25
N MET A 33 -15.36 4.93 -2.28
CA MET A 33 -14.14 5.59 -2.73
C MET A 33 -13.66 6.65 -1.73
N ALA A 34 -14.57 7.43 -1.16
CA ALA A 34 -14.26 8.43 -0.14
C ALA A 34 -13.72 7.77 1.14
N GLN A 35 -14.31 6.65 1.56
CA GLN A 35 -13.83 5.87 2.69
C GLN A 35 -12.43 5.29 2.43
N SER A 36 -12.19 4.73 1.25
CA SER A 36 -10.88 4.21 0.85
C SER A 36 -9.81 5.31 0.84
N ALA A 37 -10.15 6.53 0.41
CA ALA A 37 -9.25 7.68 0.45
C ALA A 37 -8.87 8.07 1.88
N SER A 38 -9.88 8.17 2.76
CA SER A 38 -9.64 8.51 4.17
C SER A 38 -8.81 7.45 4.89
N ASP A 39 -8.97 6.18 4.51
CA ASP A 39 -8.23 5.08 5.15
C ASP A 39 -6.76 5.05 4.74
N VAL A 40 -6.43 5.34 3.48
CA VAL A 40 -5.02 5.40 3.03
C VAL A 40 -4.25 6.53 3.70
N THR A 41 -4.92 7.64 4.02
CA THR A 41 -4.29 8.79 4.68
C THR A 41 -4.20 8.67 6.20
N LYS A 42 -4.78 7.64 6.80
CA LYS A 42 -4.65 7.42 8.25
C LYS A 42 -3.20 7.19 8.65
N PRO A 43 -2.79 7.77 9.79
CA PRO A 43 -1.48 7.49 10.37
C PRO A 43 -1.30 5.99 10.59
N VAL A 44 -0.11 5.50 10.32
CA VAL A 44 0.35 4.15 10.63
C VAL A 44 1.26 4.19 11.86
N SER A 45 1.66 3.03 12.39
CA SER A 45 2.46 2.93 13.61
C SER A 45 3.90 3.41 13.41
N LEU A 46 4.42 3.23 12.18
CA LEU A 46 5.76 3.66 11.81
C LEU A 46 5.73 5.04 11.12
N PRO A 47 6.79 5.86 11.27
CA PRO A 47 6.95 7.07 10.48
C PRO A 47 6.88 6.78 8.98
N GLU A 48 6.16 7.61 8.22
CA GLU A 48 6.07 7.43 6.76
C GLU A 48 7.43 7.66 6.10
N MET A 49 7.83 6.72 5.26
CA MET A 49 8.96 6.89 4.35
C MET A 49 8.44 7.44 3.01
N ALA A 50 8.68 8.73 2.79
CA ALA A 50 8.13 9.43 1.63
C ALA A 50 9.15 10.33 0.94
N LEU A 51 9.05 10.40 -0.39
CA LEU A 51 9.76 11.35 -1.24
C LEU A 51 8.79 12.37 -1.83
N GLY A 52 9.30 13.53 -2.18
CA GLY A 52 8.49 14.65 -2.68
C GLY A 52 7.83 15.47 -1.58
N PRO A 53 7.22 16.61 -1.92
CA PRO A 53 6.67 17.53 -0.94
C PRO A 53 5.41 16.98 -0.26
N ALA A 54 5.25 17.26 1.03
CA ALA A 54 4.10 16.80 1.81
C ALA A 54 2.76 17.37 1.31
N ASN A 55 2.79 18.52 0.64
CA ASN A 55 1.62 19.21 0.09
C ASN A 55 1.41 18.97 -1.42
N ALA A 56 2.05 17.94 -2.00
CA ALA A 56 1.80 17.57 -3.39
C ALA A 56 0.32 17.20 -3.59
N SER A 57 -0.27 17.63 -4.70
CA SER A 57 -1.67 17.37 -5.03
C SER A 57 -1.96 15.90 -5.35
N VAL A 58 -0.92 15.16 -5.73
CA VAL A 58 -1.00 13.73 -5.99
C VAL A 58 -0.09 12.98 -5.03
N THR A 59 -0.67 12.00 -4.32
CA THR A 59 0.09 11.05 -3.49
C THR A 59 -0.01 9.67 -4.09
N ILE A 60 1.14 9.01 -4.27
CA ILE A 60 1.22 7.59 -4.61
C ILE A 60 1.72 6.86 -3.38
N THR A 61 0.92 5.94 -2.85
CA THR A 61 1.34 5.03 -1.78
C THR A 61 1.52 3.65 -2.38
N GLU A 62 2.72 3.09 -2.25
CA GLU A 62 3.04 1.70 -2.61
C GLU A 62 3.05 0.83 -1.36
N CYS A 63 2.22 -0.22 -1.34
CA CYS A 63 2.36 -1.32 -0.39
C CYS A 63 3.19 -2.42 -1.05
N ALA A 64 4.40 -2.64 -0.55
CA ALA A 64 5.40 -3.51 -1.16
C ALA A 64 6.08 -4.45 -0.17
N SER A 65 6.51 -5.60 -0.68
CA SER A 65 7.35 -6.55 0.05
C SER A 65 8.76 -6.56 -0.50
N MET A 66 9.74 -6.61 0.39
CA MET A 66 11.15 -6.69 -0.01
C MET A 66 11.50 -7.99 -0.74
N THR A 67 10.71 -9.07 -0.56
CA THR A 67 10.90 -10.35 -1.27
C THR A 67 10.09 -10.46 -2.56
N CYS A 68 9.31 -9.44 -2.91
CA CYS A 68 8.46 -9.46 -4.09
C CYS A 68 9.25 -9.10 -5.37
N SER A 69 9.38 -10.03 -6.31
CA SER A 69 10.05 -9.81 -7.59
C SER A 69 9.36 -8.75 -8.46
N HIS A 70 8.02 -8.64 -8.39
CA HIS A 70 7.28 -7.59 -9.09
C HIS A 70 7.53 -6.20 -8.51
N CYS A 71 7.73 -6.09 -7.18
CA CYS A 71 8.15 -4.84 -6.54
C CYS A 71 9.56 -4.45 -6.97
N ALA A 72 10.50 -5.42 -7.01
CA ALA A 72 11.85 -5.20 -7.52
C ALA A 72 11.85 -4.74 -8.99
N ALA A 73 11.05 -5.39 -9.85
CA ALA A 73 10.91 -5.00 -11.25
C ALA A 73 10.32 -3.59 -11.42
N PHE A 74 9.33 -3.22 -10.60
CA PHE A 74 8.79 -1.87 -10.55
C PHE A 74 9.85 -0.85 -10.13
N ASN A 75 10.58 -1.14 -9.05
CA ASN A 75 11.66 -0.28 -8.55
C ASN A 75 12.76 -0.05 -9.59
N ALA A 76 13.09 -1.07 -10.38
CA ALA A 76 14.12 -0.98 -11.41
C ALA A 76 13.68 -0.24 -12.67
N ASN A 77 12.43 -0.45 -13.12
CA ASN A 77 12.02 -0.08 -14.48
C ASN A 77 11.02 1.09 -14.54
N VAL A 78 10.22 1.31 -13.49
CA VAL A 78 9.14 2.29 -13.49
C VAL A 78 9.40 3.43 -12.50
N PHE A 79 9.77 3.10 -11.27
CA PHE A 79 10.00 4.08 -10.22
C PHE A 79 10.99 5.19 -10.59
N PRO A 80 12.13 4.93 -11.28
CA PRO A 80 13.08 5.98 -11.64
C PRO A 80 12.47 7.08 -12.54
N LYS A 81 11.55 6.67 -13.44
CA LYS A 81 10.83 7.62 -14.31
C LYS A 81 9.81 8.43 -13.52
N ILE A 82 9.04 7.78 -12.63
CA ILE A 82 8.11 8.49 -11.73
C ILE A 82 8.89 9.47 -10.86
N LYS A 83 10.06 9.06 -10.36
CA LYS A 83 10.90 9.92 -9.53
C LYS A 83 11.34 11.17 -10.29
N SER A 84 11.97 11.00 -11.45
CA SER A 84 12.52 12.13 -12.22
C SER A 84 11.45 13.07 -12.78
N GLU A 85 10.31 12.55 -13.23
CA GLU A 85 9.29 13.36 -13.91
C GLU A 85 8.27 14.01 -12.96
N TYR A 86 8.05 13.39 -11.79
CA TYR A 86 6.96 13.80 -10.90
C TYR A 86 7.40 14.08 -9.46
N ILE A 87 8.24 13.23 -8.86
CA ILE A 87 8.64 13.41 -7.46
C ILE A 87 9.66 14.56 -7.34
N ASP A 88 10.74 14.50 -8.13
CA ASP A 88 11.81 15.51 -8.10
C ASP A 88 11.33 16.87 -8.63
N THR A 89 10.24 16.90 -9.41
CA THR A 89 9.57 18.12 -9.87
C THR A 89 8.51 18.66 -8.91
N GLY A 90 8.32 17.99 -7.76
CA GLY A 90 7.40 18.42 -6.70
C GLY A 90 5.91 18.17 -6.97
N LYS A 91 5.56 17.46 -8.03
CA LYS A 91 4.16 17.20 -8.43
C LYS A 91 3.54 16.04 -7.66
N VAL A 92 4.36 15.07 -7.22
CA VAL A 92 3.93 13.84 -6.56
C VAL A 92 4.67 13.67 -5.25
N ARG A 93 3.93 13.28 -4.21
CA ARG A 93 4.43 12.66 -2.99
C ARG A 93 4.37 11.15 -3.18
N TYR A 94 5.49 10.48 -2.97
CA TYR A 94 5.58 9.03 -3.06
C TYR A 94 5.86 8.44 -1.68
N VAL A 95 5.00 7.56 -1.20
CA VAL A 95 5.06 6.90 0.11
C VAL A 95 5.30 5.41 -0.10
N PHE A 96 6.31 4.87 0.55
CA PHE A 96 6.54 3.43 0.62
C PHE A 96 6.00 2.90 1.95
N ARG A 97 5.12 1.90 1.88
CA ARG A 97 4.60 1.18 3.05
C ARG A 97 4.99 -0.27 2.95
N GLU A 98 5.67 -0.75 3.97
CA GLU A 98 6.07 -2.14 4.05
C GLU A 98 4.84 -3.04 4.16
N PHE A 99 4.81 -4.07 3.33
CA PHE A 99 3.83 -5.15 3.37
C PHE A 99 4.57 -6.49 3.24
N PRO A 100 5.27 -6.93 4.29
CA PRO A 100 6.11 -8.12 4.24
C PRO A 100 5.25 -9.37 3.99
N LEU A 101 5.57 -10.12 2.91
CA LEU A 101 4.90 -11.37 2.58
C LEU A 101 5.45 -12.57 3.36
N ASP A 102 6.62 -12.41 3.96
CA ASP A 102 7.33 -13.45 4.71
C ASP A 102 8.31 -12.84 5.71
N ILE A 103 8.88 -13.68 6.55
CA ILE A 103 9.82 -13.24 7.59
C ILE A 103 11.10 -12.60 7.03
N LYS A 104 11.58 -13.04 5.85
CA LYS A 104 12.75 -12.42 5.22
C LYS A 104 12.45 -10.98 4.81
N ALA A 105 11.26 -10.73 4.27
CA ALA A 105 10.81 -9.38 3.93
C ALA A 105 10.67 -8.50 5.18
N ALA A 106 10.16 -9.04 6.28
CA ALA A 106 10.06 -8.31 7.55
C ALA A 106 11.45 -7.94 8.09
N VAL A 107 12.39 -8.89 8.10
CA VAL A 107 13.79 -8.64 8.47
C VAL A 107 14.43 -7.58 7.59
N ALA A 108 14.27 -7.66 6.27
CA ALA A 108 14.80 -6.67 5.34
C ALA A 108 14.25 -5.26 5.62
N SER A 109 12.95 -5.16 5.92
CA SER A 109 12.29 -3.91 6.27
C SER A 109 12.80 -3.33 7.59
N MET A 110 12.98 -4.16 8.62
CA MET A 110 13.57 -3.75 9.90
C MET A 110 14.98 -3.19 9.71
N LEU A 111 15.83 -3.89 8.97
CA LEU A 111 17.20 -3.45 8.71
C LEU A 111 17.25 -2.16 7.88
N ALA A 112 16.39 -2.02 6.88
CA ALA A 112 16.27 -0.78 6.10
C ALA A 112 15.88 0.42 6.98
N ARG A 113 14.90 0.24 7.86
CA ARG A 113 14.50 1.28 8.81
C ARG A 113 15.58 1.59 9.84
N CYS A 114 16.27 0.59 10.32
CA CYS A 114 17.37 0.76 11.28
C CYS A 114 18.52 1.61 10.71
N ILE A 115 18.90 1.38 9.45
CA ILE A 115 19.90 2.20 8.75
C ILE A 115 19.37 3.62 8.52
N ALA A 116 18.16 3.73 8.02
CA ALA A 116 17.60 5.00 7.58
C ALA A 116 17.18 5.87 8.77
N ARG A 117 16.70 5.27 9.85
CA ARG A 117 16.02 5.97 10.94
C ARG A 117 14.87 6.81 10.36
N ASP A 118 14.92 8.14 10.52
CA ASP A 118 13.90 9.07 10.01
C ASP A 118 14.25 9.69 8.65
N ASP A 119 15.36 9.26 8.03
CA ASP A 119 15.81 9.76 6.72
C ASP A 119 15.19 8.96 5.58
N ALA A 120 14.13 9.51 4.99
CA ALA A 120 13.44 8.88 3.86
C ALA A 120 14.37 8.73 2.64
N GLY A 121 15.23 9.70 2.34
CA GLY A 121 16.17 9.59 1.22
C GLY A 121 17.11 8.41 1.38
N LYS A 122 17.64 8.23 2.58
CA LYS A 122 18.48 7.08 2.94
C LYS A 122 17.69 5.77 2.90
N TYR A 123 16.45 5.79 3.37
CA TYR A 123 15.55 4.63 3.29
C TYR A 123 15.37 4.15 1.86
N PHE A 124 15.01 5.06 0.94
CA PHE A 124 14.82 4.71 -0.48
C PHE A 124 16.11 4.24 -1.15
N ALA A 125 17.27 4.76 -0.77
CA ALA A 125 18.56 4.25 -1.24
C ALA A 125 18.82 2.82 -0.76
N VAL A 126 18.46 2.50 0.49
CA VAL A 126 18.61 1.14 1.04
C VAL A 126 17.69 0.16 0.34
N ILE A 127 16.39 0.48 0.17
CA ILE A 127 15.47 -0.45 -0.51
C ILE A 127 15.84 -0.66 -1.99
N ASP A 128 16.40 0.35 -2.66
CA ASP A 128 16.90 0.20 -4.03
C ASP A 128 18.05 -0.84 -4.10
N VAL A 129 19.00 -0.77 -3.16
CA VAL A 129 20.05 -1.78 -3.05
C VAL A 129 19.48 -3.16 -2.74
N MET A 130 18.52 -3.24 -1.82
CA MET A 130 17.88 -4.50 -1.44
C MET A 130 17.14 -5.14 -2.61
N PHE A 131 16.42 -4.37 -3.41
CA PHE A 131 15.76 -4.88 -4.61
C PHE A 131 16.75 -5.29 -5.70
N LYS A 132 17.80 -4.50 -5.94
CA LYS A 132 18.86 -4.85 -6.91
C LYS A 132 19.59 -6.13 -6.56
N LYS A 133 19.72 -6.42 -5.27
CA LYS A 133 20.42 -7.59 -4.74
C LYS A 133 19.47 -8.67 -4.20
N LEU A 134 18.21 -8.65 -4.63
CA LEU A 134 17.16 -9.52 -4.11
C LEU A 134 17.59 -10.99 -4.04
N ASP A 135 18.15 -11.52 -5.11
CA ASP A 135 18.55 -12.92 -5.18
C ASP A 135 19.75 -13.24 -4.27
N GLU A 136 20.62 -12.26 -4.01
CA GLU A 136 21.80 -12.47 -3.15
C GLU A 136 21.43 -12.72 -1.68
N TRP A 137 20.33 -12.16 -1.20
CA TRP A 137 19.92 -12.27 0.20
C TRP A 137 18.64 -13.08 0.43
N SER A 138 17.76 -13.19 -0.55
CA SER A 138 16.47 -13.87 -0.37
C SER A 138 16.50 -15.36 -0.71
N LEU A 139 17.35 -15.78 -1.67
CA LEU A 139 17.44 -17.16 -2.13
C LEU A 139 18.33 -18.09 -1.27
N PRO A 140 19.40 -17.63 -0.59
CA PRO A 140 20.24 -18.53 0.19
C PRO A 140 19.47 -19.32 1.24
N VAL A 141 19.95 -20.55 1.51
CA VAL A 141 19.43 -21.42 2.59
C VAL A 141 19.61 -20.75 3.95
N ASP A 142 20.74 -20.03 4.12
CA ASP A 142 20.97 -19.15 5.27
C ASP A 142 20.79 -17.68 4.86
N PRO A 143 19.60 -17.11 5.06
CA PRO A 143 19.33 -15.71 4.73
C PRO A 143 20.17 -14.73 5.55
N LEU A 144 20.56 -15.08 6.78
CA LEU A 144 21.35 -14.20 7.63
C LEU A 144 22.66 -13.82 6.97
N GLN A 145 23.36 -14.79 6.38
CA GLN A 145 24.60 -14.54 5.63
C GLN A 145 24.38 -13.67 4.40
N GLY A 146 23.21 -13.80 3.75
CA GLY A 146 22.80 -12.91 2.66
C GLY A 146 22.61 -11.47 3.14
N PHE A 147 21.90 -11.28 4.23
CA PHE A 147 21.71 -9.97 4.85
C PHE A 147 23.04 -9.34 5.28
N LEU A 148 23.89 -10.09 6.00
CA LEU A 148 25.18 -9.58 6.46
C LEU A 148 26.03 -9.07 5.29
N ARG A 149 26.11 -9.83 4.18
CA ARG A 149 26.85 -9.40 2.98
C ARG A 149 26.29 -8.11 2.39
N VAL A 150 24.98 -8.04 2.19
CA VAL A 150 24.36 -6.85 1.56
C VAL A 150 24.44 -5.65 2.47
N PHE A 151 24.11 -5.81 3.76
CA PHE A 151 24.13 -4.69 4.71
C PHE A 151 25.55 -4.23 5.07
N ALA A 152 26.57 -5.09 4.96
CA ALA A 152 27.98 -4.67 5.04
C ALA A 152 28.31 -3.66 3.91
N THR A 153 27.78 -3.83 2.70
CA THR A 153 27.99 -2.85 1.61
C THR A 153 27.31 -1.50 1.90
N LEU A 154 26.36 -1.48 2.82
CA LEU A 154 25.65 -0.28 3.30
C LEU A 154 26.26 0.28 4.59
N GLY A 155 27.41 -0.26 5.04
CA GLY A 155 28.16 0.22 6.19
C GLY A 155 27.67 -0.29 7.55
N MET A 156 26.84 -1.34 7.59
CA MET A 156 26.47 -1.99 8.85
C MET A 156 27.47 -3.06 9.26
N SER A 157 27.85 -3.06 10.52
CA SER A 157 28.53 -4.19 11.14
C SER A 157 27.55 -5.31 11.49
N GLU A 158 28.05 -6.53 11.66
CA GLU A 158 27.27 -7.68 12.12
C GLU A 158 26.56 -7.40 13.43
N GLU A 159 27.26 -6.80 14.41
CA GLU A 159 26.69 -6.38 15.70
C GLU A 159 25.51 -5.40 15.53
N SER A 160 25.64 -4.45 14.58
CA SER A 160 24.56 -3.51 14.27
C SER A 160 23.34 -4.22 13.66
N VAL A 161 23.58 -5.17 12.75
CA VAL A 161 22.53 -6.01 12.17
C VAL A 161 21.81 -6.79 13.27
N GLU A 162 22.55 -7.49 14.14
CA GLU A 162 21.97 -8.24 15.25
C GLU A 162 21.17 -7.35 16.21
N THR A 163 21.67 -6.15 16.52
CA THR A 163 20.98 -5.19 17.39
C THR A 163 19.65 -4.78 16.78
N CYS A 164 19.62 -4.46 15.49
CA CYS A 164 18.40 -4.12 14.76
C CYS A 164 17.39 -5.27 14.76
N LEU A 165 17.85 -6.51 14.61
CA LEU A 165 16.98 -7.69 14.60
C LEU A 165 16.36 -8.02 15.97
N LYS A 166 16.94 -7.50 17.05
CA LYS A 166 16.41 -7.64 18.43
C LYS A 166 15.37 -6.57 18.76
N ASP A 167 15.11 -5.59 17.89
CA ASP A 167 14.12 -4.52 18.13
C ASP A 167 12.69 -5.05 17.94
N GLN A 168 12.16 -5.67 19.00
CA GLN A 168 10.80 -6.20 19.02
C GLN A 168 9.76 -5.10 18.79
N ALA A 169 9.99 -3.89 19.31
CA ALA A 169 9.05 -2.79 19.16
C ALA A 169 8.93 -2.33 17.70
N LEU A 170 10.03 -2.36 16.94
CA LEU A 170 10.02 -2.10 15.50
C LEU A 170 9.25 -3.19 14.75
N PHE A 171 9.50 -4.46 15.09
CA PHE A 171 8.80 -5.59 14.49
C PHE A 171 7.29 -5.53 14.75
N ASP A 172 6.87 -5.23 15.98
CA ASP A 172 5.45 -5.13 16.36
C ASP A 172 4.74 -4.01 15.58
N LYS A 173 5.40 -2.86 15.41
CA LYS A 173 4.86 -1.75 14.60
C LYS A 173 4.75 -2.11 13.13
N LEU A 174 5.77 -2.78 12.58
CA LEU A 174 5.77 -3.25 11.20
C LEU A 174 4.60 -4.21 10.94
N SER A 175 4.40 -5.15 11.88
CA SER A 175 3.30 -6.12 11.83
C SER A 175 1.93 -5.45 11.96
N ALA A 176 1.80 -4.44 12.82
CA ALA A 176 0.55 -3.68 12.96
C ALA A 176 0.21 -2.90 11.69
N ASP A 177 1.21 -2.32 11.02
CA ASP A 177 1.03 -1.56 9.78
C ASP A 177 0.68 -2.50 8.60
N GLU A 178 1.28 -3.69 8.54
CA GLU A 178 0.90 -4.74 7.58
C GLU A 178 -0.54 -5.18 7.82
N GLU A 179 -0.91 -5.47 9.07
CA GLU A 179 -2.27 -5.87 9.44
C GLU A 179 -3.29 -4.80 9.08
N PHE A 180 -2.98 -3.52 9.31
CA PHE A 180 -3.81 -2.39 8.90
C PHE A 180 -3.98 -2.36 7.36
N ALA A 181 -2.89 -2.48 6.61
CA ALA A 181 -2.95 -2.52 5.16
C ALA A 181 -3.79 -3.72 4.66
N HIS A 182 -3.63 -4.89 5.28
CA HIS A 182 -4.41 -6.08 4.94
C HIS A 182 -5.89 -5.93 5.30
N LYS A 183 -6.20 -5.58 6.55
CA LYS A 183 -7.57 -5.61 7.08
C LYS A 183 -8.38 -4.38 6.67
N VAL A 184 -7.77 -3.19 6.66
CA VAL A 184 -8.48 -1.93 6.38
C VAL A 184 -8.36 -1.56 4.91
N LEU A 185 -7.14 -1.48 4.38
CA LEU A 185 -6.92 -1.11 2.99
C LEU A 185 -7.16 -2.25 2.00
N LYS A 186 -7.44 -3.48 2.50
CA LYS A 186 -7.70 -4.67 1.69
C LYS A 186 -6.57 -5.02 0.73
N VAL A 187 -5.33 -4.72 1.12
CA VAL A 187 -4.15 -5.18 0.40
C VAL A 187 -4.00 -6.68 0.59
N ASN A 188 -3.86 -7.42 -0.51
CA ASN A 188 -3.71 -8.88 -0.49
C ASN A 188 -2.70 -9.38 -1.54
N ALA A 189 -1.98 -8.45 -2.17
CA ALA A 189 -0.91 -8.75 -3.13
C ALA A 189 0.04 -7.55 -3.21
N THR A 190 1.29 -7.79 -3.61
CA THR A 190 2.30 -6.76 -3.83
C THR A 190 2.83 -6.77 -5.25
N PRO A 191 3.16 -5.60 -5.81
CA PRO A 191 2.84 -4.30 -5.27
C PRO A 191 1.35 -4.00 -5.36
N THR A 192 0.82 -3.21 -4.41
CA THR A 192 -0.48 -2.56 -4.51
C THR A 192 -0.26 -1.06 -4.34
N PHE A 193 -0.76 -0.27 -5.27
CA PHE A 193 -0.65 1.17 -5.23
C PHE A 193 -1.98 1.82 -4.88
N PHE A 194 -1.88 2.98 -4.23
CA PHE A 194 -2.97 3.92 -4.09
C PHE A 194 -2.53 5.24 -4.68
N THR A 195 -3.23 5.71 -5.70
CA THR A 195 -3.03 7.05 -6.27
C THR A 195 -4.13 7.94 -5.76
N ASN A 196 -3.83 8.76 -4.75
CA ASN A 196 -4.80 9.38 -3.85
C ASN A 196 -5.72 8.28 -3.26
N ALA A 197 -6.99 8.21 -3.72
CA ALA A 197 -7.97 7.22 -3.28
C ALA A 197 -8.05 5.97 -4.15
N GLU A 198 -7.55 6.03 -5.37
CA GLU A 198 -7.71 4.95 -6.35
C GLU A 198 -6.68 3.85 -6.13
N ARG A 199 -7.18 2.63 -5.87
CA ARG A 199 -6.34 1.47 -5.68
C ARG A 199 -6.01 0.78 -7.00
N ILE A 200 -4.74 0.47 -7.20
CA ILE A 200 -4.20 -0.24 -8.35
C ILE A 200 -3.48 -1.50 -7.85
N LYS A 201 -3.91 -2.68 -8.30
CA LYS A 201 -3.27 -3.94 -7.95
C LYS A 201 -2.23 -4.33 -8.98
N GLY A 202 -1.07 -4.78 -8.49
CA GLY A 202 0.03 -5.26 -9.32
C GLY A 202 0.83 -4.12 -9.95
N ALA A 203 1.96 -4.50 -10.55
CA ALA A 203 2.81 -3.57 -11.27
C ALA A 203 2.14 -3.15 -12.59
N ILE A 204 2.09 -1.84 -12.82
CA ILE A 204 1.62 -1.25 -14.08
C ILE A 204 2.77 -0.46 -14.73
N SER A 205 2.63 -0.17 -16.02
CA SER A 205 3.66 0.54 -16.78
C SER A 205 3.78 2.01 -16.35
N PHE A 206 4.90 2.63 -16.71
CA PHE A 206 5.07 4.08 -16.50
C PHE A 206 3.99 4.87 -17.23
N GLU A 207 3.63 4.50 -18.45
CA GLU A 207 2.62 5.18 -19.28
C GLU A 207 1.23 5.18 -18.61
N GLU A 208 0.90 4.10 -17.92
CA GLU A 208 -0.35 4.03 -17.16
C GLU A 208 -0.31 4.91 -15.90
N PHE A 209 0.82 4.97 -15.19
CA PHE A 209 1.03 5.93 -14.09
C PHE A 209 0.98 7.37 -14.60
N ASP A 210 1.68 7.69 -15.67
CA ASP A 210 1.73 9.00 -16.30
C ASP A 210 0.33 9.52 -16.63
N LYS A 211 -0.47 8.68 -17.27
CA LYS A 211 -1.86 9.01 -17.60
C LYS A 211 -2.69 9.35 -16.36
N ARG A 212 -2.59 8.53 -15.30
CA ARG A 212 -3.35 8.75 -14.05
C ARG A 212 -2.88 9.99 -13.32
N ILE A 213 -1.58 10.19 -13.20
CA ILE A 213 -1.01 11.37 -12.55
C ILE A 213 -1.46 12.64 -13.28
N LYS A 214 -1.37 12.68 -14.61
CA LYS A 214 -1.81 13.82 -15.41
C LYS A 214 -3.30 14.13 -15.23
N GLN A 215 -4.15 13.11 -15.17
CA GLN A 215 -5.57 13.30 -14.91
C GLN A 215 -5.86 13.89 -13.53
N LEU A 216 -5.06 13.54 -12.52
CA LEU A 216 -5.21 14.08 -11.16
C LEU A 216 -4.66 15.51 -11.03
N LEU A 217 -3.58 15.84 -11.76
CA LEU A 217 -2.98 17.17 -11.78
C LEU A 217 -3.86 18.22 -12.51
N MET A 218 -4.82 17.79 -13.33
CA MET A 218 -5.73 18.68 -14.05
C MET A 218 -7.04 19.00 -13.28
N LYS A 219 -7.24 18.36 -12.13
CA LYS A 219 -8.41 18.59 -11.25
C LYS A 219 -8.15 19.68 -10.23
#